data_15b405fcbb9ea9a6b8b601776baa3dfc
#
_entry.id   15b405fcbb9ea9a6b8b601776baa3dfc
#
_cell.length_a   1.000
_cell.length_b   1.000
_cell.length_c   1.000
_cell.angle_alpha   90.00
_cell.angle_beta   90.00
_cell.angle_gamma   90.00
#
_symmetry.space_group_name_H-M   'P 1'
#
loop_
_entity.id
_entity.type
_entity.pdbx_description
1 polymer ?
#
loop_
_entity_poly.entity_id
_entity_poly.type
_entity_poly.pdbx_seq_one_letter_code
_entity_poly.pdbx_strand_id
1 'polypeptide(L)'
;YEAYLITPLPLLEAKRIAVTIEDTHPLGRLFDIDVINSDGIPVSRDAIGEKPRRCLVCEHEARYCMRMRWHTQEEIWAKINEMVDLYTKARQT
;
A
#
# COMPACT_ATOMS: atom_id res chain seq x y z
N TYR A 1 0.03 -14.10 -5.33
CA TYR A 1 -0.88 -14.32 -4.21
C TYR A 1 -1.93 -13.21 -4.18
N GLU A 2 -3.17 -13.56 -4.44
CA GLU A 2 -4.27 -12.60 -4.44
C GLU A 2 -5.39 -13.11 -3.55
N ALA A 3 -6.04 -12.21 -2.83
CA ALA A 3 -7.20 -12.52 -2.01
C ALA A 3 -8.30 -11.50 -2.31
N TYR A 4 -9.54 -11.97 -2.32
CA TYR A 4 -10.69 -11.12 -2.63
C TYR A 4 -11.67 -11.14 -1.47
N LEU A 5 -12.20 -9.96 -1.15
CA LEU A 5 -13.24 -9.80 -0.14
C LEU A 5 -14.39 -8.99 -0.74
N ILE A 6 -15.59 -9.54 -0.67
CA ILE A 6 -16.79 -8.82 -1.09
C ILE A 6 -17.40 -8.16 0.14
N THR A 7 -17.68 -6.86 0.05
CA THR A 7 -18.23 -6.11 1.17
C THR A 7 -19.44 -5.29 0.74
N PRO A 8 -20.46 -5.16 1.61
CA PRO A 8 -21.61 -4.29 1.35
C PRO A 8 -21.34 -2.82 1.65
N LEU A 9 -20.14 -2.45 2.11
CA LEU A 9 -19.80 -1.07 2.43
C LEU A 9 -19.87 -0.18 1.18
N PRO A 10 -20.27 1.09 1.34
CA PRO A 10 -20.16 2.05 0.25
C PRO A 10 -18.71 2.13 -0.26
N LEU A 11 -18.57 2.31 -1.58
CA LEU A 11 -17.28 2.23 -2.27
C LEU A 11 -16.23 3.14 -1.66
N LEU A 12 -16.54 4.42 -1.45
CA LEU A 12 -15.57 5.38 -0.91
C LEU A 12 -15.23 5.12 0.55
N GLU A 13 -16.18 4.60 1.32
CA GLU A 13 -15.94 4.23 2.71
C GLU A 13 -14.99 3.03 2.78
N ALA A 14 -15.19 2.03 1.94
CA ALA A 14 -14.29 0.89 1.82
C ALA A 14 -12.87 1.36 1.44
N LYS A 15 -12.77 2.32 0.52
CA LYS A 15 -11.46 2.89 0.13
C LYS A 15 -10.79 3.61 1.28
N ARG A 16 -11.53 4.39 2.09
CA ARG A 16 -10.97 5.07 3.25
C ARG A 16 -10.42 4.08 4.28
N ILE A 17 -11.14 3.00 4.51
CA ILE A 17 -10.69 1.95 5.43
C ILE A 17 -9.40 1.31 4.91
N ALA A 18 -9.34 0.98 3.62
CA ALA A 18 -8.16 0.39 3.00
C ALA A 18 -6.94 1.32 3.12
N VAL A 19 -7.11 2.60 2.83
CA VAL A 19 -6.03 3.60 2.95
C VAL A 19 -5.58 3.74 4.39
N THR A 20 -6.52 3.75 5.34
CA THR A 20 -6.18 3.82 6.77
C THR A 20 -5.33 2.63 7.20
N ILE A 21 -5.66 1.43 6.75
CA ILE A 21 -4.87 0.23 7.04
C ILE A 21 -3.47 0.36 6.44
N GLU A 22 -3.38 0.77 5.18
CA GLU A 22 -2.10 0.94 4.50
C GLU A 22 -1.21 1.98 5.18
N ASP A 23 -1.80 3.04 5.70
CA ASP A 23 -1.06 4.15 6.29
C ASP A 23 -0.72 3.96 7.77
N THR A 24 -1.50 3.16 8.50
CA THR A 24 -1.35 3.02 9.95
C THR A 24 -0.79 1.68 10.43
N HIS A 25 -0.97 0.62 9.65
CA HIS A 25 -0.40 -0.68 10.02
C HIS A 25 1.13 -0.64 9.87
N PRO A 26 1.89 -1.25 10.80
CA PRO A 26 3.37 -1.25 10.70
C PRO A 26 3.93 -1.77 9.38
N LEU A 27 3.23 -2.69 8.73
CA LEU A 27 3.60 -3.22 7.41
C LEU A 27 2.70 -2.68 6.29
N GLY A 28 1.91 -1.64 6.58
CA GLY A 28 0.91 -1.12 5.64
C GLY A 28 1.48 -0.69 4.30
N ARG A 29 2.71 -0.21 4.28
CA ARG A 29 3.38 0.20 3.05
C ARG A 29 3.65 -0.97 2.10
N LEU A 30 3.63 -2.19 2.61
CA LEU A 30 3.80 -3.41 1.82
C LEU A 30 2.47 -3.95 1.32
N PHE A 31 1.35 -3.42 1.80
CA PHE A 31 0.01 -3.85 1.39
C PHE A 31 -0.38 -3.18 0.08
N ASP A 32 -1.02 -3.96 -0.76
CA ASP A 32 -1.58 -3.50 -2.02
C ASP A 32 -3.07 -3.84 -2.01
N ILE A 33 -3.88 -2.95 -1.41
CA ILE A 33 -5.30 -3.18 -1.26
C ILE A 33 -6.05 -2.36 -2.30
N ASP A 34 -6.58 -3.03 -3.31
CA ASP A 34 -7.39 -2.41 -4.33
C ASP A 34 -8.87 -2.50 -3.98
N VAL A 35 -9.56 -1.37 -3.98
CA VAL A 35 -11.01 -1.31 -3.85
C VAL A 35 -11.59 -1.12 -5.24
N ILE A 36 -12.38 -2.09 -5.68
CA ILE A 36 -12.86 -2.17 -7.05
C ILE A 36 -14.38 -2.04 -7.04
N ASN A 37 -14.92 -1.21 -7.93
CA ASN A 37 -16.38 -1.05 -8.05
C ASN A 37 -17.01 -2.22 -8.81
N SER A 38 -18.34 -2.21 -8.94
CA SER A 38 -19.08 -3.29 -9.62
C SER A 38 -18.74 -3.43 -11.10
N ASP A 39 -18.12 -2.41 -11.71
CA ASP A 39 -17.67 -2.46 -13.10
C ASP A 39 -16.24 -2.94 -13.24
N GLY A 40 -15.59 -3.32 -12.14
CA GLY A 40 -14.22 -3.79 -12.15
C GLY A 40 -13.17 -2.68 -12.20
N ILE A 41 -13.56 -1.44 -11.92
CA ILE A 41 -12.66 -0.29 -11.99
C ILE A 41 -12.13 0.03 -10.59
N PRO A 42 -10.79 0.06 -10.40
CA PRO A 42 -10.20 0.43 -9.11
C PRO A 42 -10.46 1.89 -8.74
N VAL A 43 -10.65 2.14 -7.46
CA VAL A 43 -10.80 3.49 -6.91
C VAL A 43 -9.42 4.00 -6.49
N SER A 44 -9.03 5.19 -6.96
CA SER A 44 -7.76 5.79 -6.59
C SER A 44 -7.85 6.52 -5.24
N ARG A 45 -6.70 6.76 -4.60
CA ARG A 45 -6.62 7.59 -3.39
C ARG A 45 -7.15 8.99 -3.63
N ASP A 46 -6.99 9.49 -4.83
CA ASP A 46 -7.45 10.79 -5.26
C ASP A 46 -8.96 10.97 -5.08
N ALA A 47 -9.73 9.88 -5.27
CA ALA A 47 -11.19 9.92 -5.14
C ALA A 47 -11.66 10.26 -3.71
N ILE A 48 -10.83 10.07 -2.70
CA ILE A 48 -11.13 10.41 -1.31
C ILE A 48 -10.26 11.56 -0.79
N GLY A 49 -9.58 12.27 -1.70
CA GLY A 49 -8.75 13.42 -1.34
C GLY A 49 -7.41 13.06 -0.71
N GLU A 50 -6.97 11.82 -0.84
CA GLU A 50 -5.69 11.38 -0.31
C GLU A 50 -4.60 11.52 -1.36
N LYS A 51 -3.36 11.72 -0.87
CA LYS A 51 -2.19 11.84 -1.75
C LYS A 51 -1.77 10.47 -2.29
N PRO A 52 -1.15 10.43 -3.48
CA PRO A 52 -0.57 9.19 -3.99
C PRO A 52 0.44 8.59 -3.02
N ARG A 53 0.62 7.26 -3.09
CA ARG A 53 1.55 6.56 -2.22
C ARG A 53 2.98 7.00 -2.51
N ARG A 54 3.78 7.05 -1.45
CA ARG A 54 5.21 7.33 -1.53
C ARG A 54 5.99 6.06 -1.82
N CYS A 55 7.14 6.23 -2.46
CA CYS A 55 8.07 5.14 -2.68
C CYS A 55 8.52 4.53 -1.34
N LEU A 56 8.69 3.21 -1.32
CA LEU A 56 9.11 2.48 -0.14
C LEU A 56 10.54 2.86 0.29
N VAL A 57 11.39 3.21 -0.68
CA VAL A 57 12.82 3.47 -0.45
C VAL A 57 13.12 4.95 -0.27
N CYS A 58 12.36 5.85 -0.92
CA CYS A 58 12.62 7.28 -0.88
C CYS A 58 11.34 8.10 -0.68
N GLU A 59 11.46 9.43 -0.75
CA GLU A 59 10.35 10.37 -0.50
C GLU A 59 9.50 10.68 -1.73
N HIS A 60 9.91 10.22 -2.90
CA HIS A 60 9.16 10.48 -4.14
C HIS A 60 7.90 9.64 -4.23
N GLU A 61 6.97 10.04 -5.10
CA GLU A 61 5.80 9.22 -5.36
C GLU A 61 6.22 7.87 -5.95
N ALA A 62 5.61 6.78 -5.44
CA ALA A 62 5.97 5.41 -5.85
C ALA A 62 5.90 5.22 -7.37
N ARG A 63 4.89 5.82 -8.02
CA ARG A 63 4.71 5.67 -9.48
C ARG A 63 5.89 6.20 -10.29
N TYR A 64 6.56 7.27 -9.81
CA TYR A 64 7.73 7.82 -10.50
C TYR A 64 8.93 6.87 -10.37
N CYS A 65 9.17 6.36 -9.17
CA CYS A 65 10.27 5.42 -8.94
C CYS A 65 10.08 4.13 -9.74
N MET A 66 8.85 3.65 -9.84
CA MET A 66 8.53 2.47 -10.63
C MET A 66 8.76 2.71 -12.13
N ARG A 67 8.31 3.86 -12.63
CA ARG A 67 8.46 4.22 -14.06
C ARG A 67 9.92 4.43 -14.44
N MET A 68 10.66 5.14 -13.60
CA MET A 68 12.05 5.51 -13.88
C MET A 68 13.04 4.45 -13.44
N ARG A 69 12.59 3.44 -12.70
CA ARG A 69 13.44 2.37 -12.14
C ARG A 69 14.63 2.95 -11.36
N TRP A 70 14.33 3.94 -10.52
CA TRP A 70 15.36 4.64 -9.73
C TRP A 70 15.99 3.75 -8.66
N HIS A 71 15.33 2.65 -8.30
CA HIS A 71 15.82 1.73 -7.28
C HIS A 71 15.98 0.34 -7.86
N THR A 72 17.05 -0.34 -7.46
CA THR A 72 17.26 -1.74 -7.84
C THR A 72 16.32 -2.63 -7.05
N GLN A 73 16.10 -3.85 -7.54
CA GLN A 73 15.33 -4.84 -6.79
C GLN A 73 15.99 -5.15 -5.44
N GLU A 74 17.32 -5.15 -5.40
CA GLU A 74 18.07 -5.37 -4.16
C GLU A 74 17.79 -4.31 -3.12
N GLU A 75 17.72 -3.03 -3.52
CA GLU A 75 17.37 -1.93 -2.62
C GLU A 75 15.94 -2.09 -2.07
N ILE A 76 15.01 -2.45 -2.93
CA ILE A 76 13.61 -2.66 -2.55
C ILE A 76 13.50 -3.84 -1.58
N TRP A 77 14.13 -4.97 -1.89
CA TRP A 77 14.14 -6.14 -1.02
C TRP A 77 14.79 -5.88 0.33
N ALA A 78 15.89 -5.12 0.34
CA ALA A 78 16.54 -4.73 1.59
C ALA A 78 15.58 -3.93 2.48
N LYS A 79 14.82 -3.01 1.90
CA LYS A 79 13.84 -2.21 2.65
C LYS A 79 12.70 -3.07 3.17
N ILE A 80 12.18 -3.98 2.36
CA ILE A 80 11.13 -4.91 2.77
C ILE A 80 11.61 -5.78 3.94
N ASN A 81 12.80 -6.34 3.84
CA ASN A 81 13.37 -7.18 4.89
C ASN A 81 13.56 -6.39 6.19
N GLU A 82 14.04 -5.16 6.10
CA GLU A 82 14.18 -4.28 7.26
C GLU A 82 12.82 -4.08 7.95
N MET A 83 11.78 -3.77 7.20
CA MET A 83 10.44 -3.53 7.75
C MET A 83 9.88 -4.77 8.41
N VAL A 84 10.05 -5.93 7.79
CA VAL A 84 9.56 -7.21 8.32
C VAL A 84 10.32 -7.58 9.60
N ASP A 85 11.63 -7.40 9.62
CA ASP A 85 12.45 -7.68 10.79
C ASP A 85 12.06 -6.80 11.98
N LEU A 86 11.87 -5.52 11.76
CA LEU A 86 11.46 -4.58 12.80
C LEU A 86 10.08 -4.95 13.35
N TYR A 87 9.16 -5.32 12.50
CA TYR A 87 7.82 -5.74 12.89
C TYR A 87 7.87 -7.03 13.73
N THR A 88 8.65 -8.00 13.28
CA THR A 88 8.80 -9.28 13.97
C THR A 88 9.40 -9.08 15.36
N LYS A 89 10.45 -8.26 15.48
CA LYS A 89 11.09 -7.97 16.77
C LYS A 89 10.12 -7.26 17.73
N ALA A 90 9.34 -6.32 17.22
CA ALA A 90 8.36 -5.61 18.05
C ALA A 90 7.30 -6.55 18.61
N ARG A 91 6.94 -7.62 17.90
CA ARG A 91 5.95 -8.58 18.34
C ARG A 91 6.50 -9.63 19.31
N GLN A 92 7.81 -9.75 19.40
CA GLN A 92 8.44 -10.72 20.31
C GLN A 92 8.62 -10.21 21.75
N THR A 93 8.29 -8.96 21.99
CA THR A 93 8.41 -8.36 23.33
C THR A 93 7.07 -8.38 24.11
#